data_3def04115cfca3d3388e4d4c68d540cb
#
_entry.id   3def04115cfca3d3388e4d4c68d540cb
#
_cell.length_a   1.000
_cell.length_b   1.000
_cell.length_c   1.000
_cell.angle_alpha   90.00
_cell.angle_beta   90.00
_cell.angle_gamma   90.00
#
_symmetry.space_group_name_H-M   'P 1'
#
loop_
_entity.id
_entity.type
_entity.pdbx_description
1 polymer ?
#
loop_
_entity_poly.entity_id
_entity_poly.type
_entity_poly.pdbx_seq_one_letter_code
_entity_poly.pdbx_strand_id
1 'polypeptide(L)'
;VALQHDSGNSSGLLISNRYKLEQLFIETSKTEIWEALDLVLDRQILLKIIHSGDIPIGAGRLNTAGVLTIFDITNHQGSAVVVTEKIEATPLRQIIDSKEKLSPIDVQTILVNVAKIIEKTHLQGVPHLSLTASNILIANTGEIYLTDFRGQVDGGGPFDPQSDLKSLQSLLQELLKLCPRLSVPDPLWQLANNPTLSSPKSILEFRILLEKQNSSIKSKKTRKYLPFLFCSLLIGIVALSAWVLIVGG
;
A
#
# COMPACT_ATOMS: atom_id res chain seq x y z
N VAL A 1 21.79 25.20 -9.81
CA VAL A 1 21.86 25.47 -8.39
C VAL A 1 20.86 24.50 -7.74
N ALA A 2 21.37 23.42 -7.15
CA ALA A 2 20.55 22.47 -6.39
C ALA A 2 20.16 23.16 -5.08
N LEU A 3 18.86 23.38 -4.89
CA LEU A 3 18.31 23.78 -3.60
C LEU A 3 18.44 22.55 -2.69
N GLN A 4 19.34 22.60 -1.71
CA GLN A 4 19.33 21.70 -0.57
C GLN A 4 18.04 21.99 0.20
N HIS A 5 17.09 21.08 0.13
CA HIS A 5 15.92 21.08 0.99
C HIS A 5 16.38 20.63 2.39
N ASP A 6 16.40 21.59 3.31
CA ASP A 6 16.65 21.32 4.73
C ASP A 6 15.33 20.83 5.36
N SER A 7 15.09 19.52 5.25
CA SER A 7 13.85 18.87 5.67
C SER A 7 13.62 18.85 7.19
N GLY A 8 14.66 19.14 7.98
CA GLY A 8 14.56 19.21 9.46
C GLY A 8 13.75 20.40 9.99
N ASN A 9 13.42 21.39 9.16
CA ASN A 9 12.77 22.65 9.57
C ASN A 9 11.33 22.82 9.04
N SER A 10 10.74 21.81 8.39
CA SER A 10 9.42 21.91 7.77
C SER A 10 8.26 21.55 8.72
N SER A 11 8.52 21.02 9.91
CA SER A 11 7.49 20.80 10.93
C SER A 11 6.87 22.15 11.36
N GLY A 12 5.54 22.21 11.38
CA GLY A 12 4.79 23.45 11.63
C GLY A 12 4.50 24.28 10.38
N LEU A 13 5.07 23.95 9.21
CA LEU A 13 4.78 24.62 7.95
C LEU A 13 3.30 24.44 7.57
N LEU A 14 2.68 25.50 7.05
CA LEU A 14 1.31 25.47 6.55
C LEU A 14 1.29 25.31 5.03
N ILE A 15 0.64 24.24 4.59
CA ILE A 15 0.32 24.00 3.19
C ILE A 15 -1.08 24.57 2.90
N SER A 16 -1.20 25.42 1.86
CA SER A 16 -2.45 26.05 1.43
C SER A 16 -3.20 26.77 2.58
N ASN A 17 -2.47 27.28 3.58
CA ASN A 17 -3.03 27.94 4.81
C ASN A 17 -4.02 27.06 5.57
N ARG A 18 -3.99 25.75 5.38
CA ARG A 18 -4.95 24.82 5.95
C ARG A 18 -4.31 23.61 6.62
N TYR A 19 -3.30 23.03 5.99
CA TYR A 19 -2.71 21.78 6.43
C TYR A 19 -1.39 22.04 7.14
N LYS A 20 -1.34 21.82 8.45
CA LYS A 20 -0.15 22.02 9.26
C LYS A 20 0.66 20.72 9.30
N LEU A 21 1.89 20.74 8.77
CA LEU A 21 2.80 19.60 8.82
C LEU A 21 3.26 19.34 10.26
N GLU A 22 3.20 18.07 10.69
CA GLU A 22 3.58 17.69 12.06
C GLU A 22 4.77 16.74 12.07
N GLN A 23 4.66 15.58 11.43
CA GLN A 23 5.71 14.57 11.42
C GLN A 23 6.01 14.06 10.00
N LEU A 24 7.28 14.05 9.63
CA LEU A 24 7.75 13.44 8.39
C LEU A 24 7.88 11.93 8.59
N PHE A 25 7.20 11.12 7.74
CA PHE A 25 7.31 9.67 7.77
C PHE A 25 8.27 9.13 6.72
N ILE A 26 8.21 9.68 5.51
CA ILE A 26 9.01 9.22 4.37
C ILE A 26 9.52 10.44 3.61
N GLU A 27 10.80 10.40 3.27
CA GLU A 27 11.44 11.37 2.37
C GLU A 27 12.24 10.64 1.31
N THR A 28 12.01 11.01 0.07
CA THR A 28 12.79 10.60 -1.09
C THR A 28 13.05 11.78 -1.99
N SER A 29 13.92 11.65 -2.99
CA SER A 29 14.13 12.72 -3.99
C SER A 29 12.88 13.08 -4.81
N LYS A 30 11.82 12.28 -4.75
CA LYS A 30 10.60 12.45 -5.54
C LYS A 30 9.38 12.77 -4.71
N THR A 31 9.35 12.37 -3.43
CA THR A 31 8.12 12.37 -2.64
C THR A 31 8.44 12.50 -1.17
N GLU A 32 7.64 13.29 -0.46
CA GLU A 32 7.58 13.32 1.00
C GLU A 32 6.19 12.86 1.46
N ILE A 33 6.13 12.14 2.58
CA ILE A 33 4.87 11.76 3.24
C ILE A 33 4.92 12.28 4.66
N TRP A 34 3.97 13.14 4.98
CA TRP A 34 3.83 13.80 6.26
C TRP A 34 2.55 13.39 6.96
N GLU A 35 2.62 13.24 8.26
CA GLU A 35 1.46 13.41 9.13
C GLU A 35 1.19 14.91 9.26
N ALA A 36 -0.08 15.32 9.15
CA ALA A 36 -0.47 16.72 9.20
C ALA A 36 -1.85 16.89 9.85
N LEU A 37 -2.13 18.09 10.33
CA LEU A 37 -3.42 18.47 10.86
C LEU A 37 -4.17 19.35 9.86
N ASP A 38 -5.39 18.95 9.49
CA ASP A 38 -6.34 19.80 8.76
C ASP A 38 -6.98 20.79 9.77
N LEU A 39 -6.50 22.03 9.77
CA LEU A 39 -6.93 23.06 10.74
C LEU A 39 -8.39 23.49 10.58
N VAL A 40 -9.02 23.22 9.42
CA VAL A 40 -10.43 23.59 9.17
C VAL A 40 -11.36 22.52 9.72
N LEU A 41 -11.00 21.25 9.60
CA LEU A 41 -11.83 20.12 10.03
C LEU A 41 -11.35 19.49 11.34
N ASP A 42 -10.27 20.03 11.93
CA ASP A 42 -9.65 19.55 13.18
C ASP A 42 -9.44 18.02 13.18
N ARG A 43 -8.78 17.53 12.13
CA ARG A 43 -8.52 16.09 11.97
C ARG A 43 -7.12 15.79 11.48
N GLN A 44 -6.59 14.65 11.91
CA GLN A 44 -5.35 14.11 11.42
C GLN A 44 -5.51 13.57 10.00
N ILE A 45 -4.53 13.86 9.16
CA ILE A 45 -4.47 13.46 7.75
C ILE A 45 -3.06 12.96 7.40
N LEU A 46 -2.93 12.27 6.27
CA LEU A 46 -1.65 12.09 5.59
C LEU A 46 -1.57 13.05 4.40
N LEU A 47 -0.41 13.64 4.22
CA LEU A 47 -0.11 14.58 3.16
C LEU A 47 1.09 14.10 2.39
N LYS A 48 0.90 13.84 1.08
CA LYS A 48 1.95 13.38 0.17
C LYS A 48 2.33 14.54 -0.75
N ILE A 49 3.55 15.06 -0.61
CA ILE A 49 4.13 16.06 -1.51
C ILE A 49 4.85 15.32 -2.62
N ILE A 50 4.52 15.60 -3.87
CA ILE A 50 5.08 14.95 -5.07
C ILE A 50 5.92 15.99 -5.82
N HIS A 51 7.24 15.89 -5.70
CA HIS A 51 8.17 16.77 -6.38
C HIS A 51 8.36 16.40 -7.85
N SER A 52 8.23 15.10 -8.17
CA SER A 52 8.27 14.60 -9.54
C SER A 52 7.54 13.27 -9.65
N GLY A 53 6.85 13.05 -10.78
CA GLY A 53 6.10 11.84 -11.06
C GLY A 53 4.61 12.10 -11.28
N ASP A 54 3.84 11.02 -11.38
CA ASP A 54 2.42 11.10 -11.67
C ASP A 54 1.60 11.39 -10.41
N ILE A 55 0.57 12.21 -10.57
CA ILE A 55 -0.39 12.51 -9.51
C ILE A 55 -1.49 11.41 -9.55
N PRO A 56 -1.88 10.81 -8.41
CA PRO A 56 -2.86 9.72 -8.34
C PRO A 56 -4.30 10.24 -8.48
N ILE A 57 -4.62 10.89 -9.60
CA ILE A 57 -5.94 11.52 -9.85
C ILE A 57 -7.06 10.47 -9.87
N GLY A 58 -6.75 9.23 -10.30
CA GLY A 58 -7.73 8.16 -10.40
C GLY A 58 -8.43 7.84 -9.08
N ALA A 59 -7.69 7.86 -7.97
CA ALA A 59 -8.25 7.59 -6.65
C ALA A 59 -9.29 8.65 -6.21
N GLY A 60 -9.13 9.90 -6.61
CA GLY A 60 -10.08 10.98 -6.30
C GLY A 60 -11.47 10.80 -6.92
N ARG A 61 -11.61 9.89 -7.89
CA ARG A 61 -12.90 9.54 -8.54
C ARG A 61 -13.55 8.29 -7.92
N LEU A 62 -12.85 7.61 -7.01
CA LEU A 62 -13.29 6.35 -6.44
C LEU A 62 -13.96 6.57 -5.09
N ASN A 63 -15.15 5.97 -4.93
CA ASN A 63 -15.78 5.78 -3.64
C ASN A 63 -15.94 4.27 -3.42
N THR A 64 -14.83 3.62 -3.14
CA THR A 64 -14.74 2.16 -3.07
C THR A 64 -14.08 1.75 -1.76
N ALA A 65 -14.75 0.92 -0.98
CA ALA A 65 -14.14 0.35 0.23
C ALA A 65 -12.84 -0.39 -0.11
N GLY A 66 -11.78 -0.06 0.62
CA GLY A 66 -10.42 -0.54 0.37
C GLY A 66 -9.59 0.34 -0.57
N VAL A 67 -10.12 1.46 -1.04
CA VAL A 67 -9.33 2.53 -1.68
C VAL A 67 -9.11 3.64 -0.66
N LEU A 68 -7.86 4.07 -0.48
CA LEU A 68 -7.52 5.16 0.43
C LEU A 68 -8.19 6.46 -0.05
N THR A 69 -8.97 7.09 0.83
CA THR A 69 -9.76 8.27 0.48
C THR A 69 -8.86 9.48 0.24
N ILE A 70 -8.97 10.11 -0.92
CA ILE A 70 -8.36 11.42 -1.20
C ILE A 70 -9.36 12.50 -0.81
N PHE A 71 -8.94 13.39 0.09
CA PHE A 71 -9.75 14.53 0.55
C PHE A 71 -9.53 15.77 -0.29
N ASP A 72 -8.31 15.96 -0.80
CA ASP A 72 -7.92 17.15 -1.57
C ASP A 72 -6.68 16.88 -2.42
N ILE A 73 -6.54 17.61 -3.51
CA ILE A 73 -5.31 17.69 -4.31
C ILE A 73 -5.05 19.18 -4.56
N THR A 74 -3.93 19.67 -4.06
CA THR A 74 -3.53 21.07 -4.16
C THR A 74 -2.09 21.20 -4.66
N ASN A 75 -1.54 22.41 -4.68
CA ASN A 75 -0.15 22.68 -5.07
C ASN A 75 0.57 23.47 -3.98
N HIS A 76 1.81 23.13 -3.73
CA HIS A 76 2.70 23.89 -2.87
C HIS A 76 4.08 24.03 -3.51
N GLN A 77 4.51 25.28 -3.75
CA GLN A 77 5.82 25.61 -4.34
C GLN A 77 6.14 24.83 -5.63
N GLY A 78 5.12 24.59 -6.48
CA GLY A 78 5.28 23.86 -7.74
C GLY A 78 5.18 22.34 -7.61
N SER A 79 5.09 21.78 -6.40
CA SER A 79 4.87 20.36 -6.13
C SER A 79 3.39 20.07 -5.93
N ALA A 80 2.91 18.95 -6.46
CA ALA A 80 1.55 18.49 -6.18
C ALA A 80 1.46 17.95 -4.75
N VAL A 81 0.37 18.26 -4.07
CA VAL A 81 0.10 17.84 -2.70
C VAL A 81 -1.20 17.06 -2.68
N VAL A 82 -1.13 15.80 -2.30
CA VAL A 82 -2.28 14.90 -2.16
C VAL A 82 -2.59 14.72 -0.68
N VAL A 83 -3.80 15.07 -0.29
CA VAL A 83 -4.29 14.96 1.09
C VAL A 83 -5.20 13.76 1.20
N THR A 84 -4.87 12.81 2.09
CA THR A 84 -5.63 11.58 2.26
C THR A 84 -6.07 11.37 3.71
N GLU A 85 -6.98 10.44 3.90
CA GLU A 85 -7.26 9.92 5.23
C GLU A 85 -5.99 9.35 5.87
N LYS A 86 -5.88 9.49 7.19
CA LYS A 86 -4.85 8.81 7.99
C LYS A 86 -5.41 7.47 8.45
N ILE A 87 -4.71 6.40 8.11
CA ILE A 87 -4.99 5.06 8.61
C ILE A 87 -3.75 4.48 9.28
N GLU A 88 -3.95 3.73 10.34
CA GLU A 88 -2.88 2.96 10.99
C GLU A 88 -2.64 1.67 10.20
N ALA A 89 -1.66 1.68 9.32
CA ALA A 89 -1.40 0.59 8.40
C ALA A 89 0.09 0.44 8.06
N THR A 90 0.49 -0.77 7.69
CA THR A 90 1.83 -1.10 7.22
C THR A 90 1.82 -1.34 5.72
N PRO A 91 2.69 -0.70 4.93
CA PRO A 91 2.87 -1.04 3.52
C PRO A 91 3.31 -2.50 3.36
N LEU A 92 2.72 -3.22 2.40
CA LEU A 92 3.09 -4.61 2.11
C LEU A 92 4.58 -4.72 1.73
N ARG A 93 5.18 -3.68 1.14
CA ARG A 93 6.61 -3.59 0.87
C ARG A 93 7.45 -3.76 2.14
N GLN A 94 7.07 -3.10 3.22
CA GLN A 94 7.79 -3.21 4.49
C GLN A 94 7.73 -4.65 5.06
N ILE A 95 6.60 -5.34 4.90
CA ILE A 95 6.46 -6.75 5.30
C ILE A 95 7.38 -7.64 4.45
N ILE A 96 7.45 -7.39 3.14
CA ILE A 96 8.37 -8.13 2.25
C ILE A 96 9.83 -7.90 2.63
N ASP A 97 10.20 -6.66 2.90
CA ASP A 97 11.59 -6.27 3.20
C ASP A 97 12.05 -6.77 4.57
N SER A 98 11.13 -6.97 5.53
CA SER A 98 11.43 -7.61 6.82
C SER A 98 11.80 -9.08 6.68
N LYS A 99 11.54 -9.70 5.50
CA LYS A 99 11.76 -11.13 5.23
C LYS A 99 11.05 -12.07 6.20
N GLU A 100 10.00 -11.57 6.84
CA GLU A 100 9.17 -12.40 7.71
C GLU A 100 8.45 -13.47 6.90
N LYS A 101 8.41 -14.69 7.46
CA LYS A 101 7.78 -15.81 6.78
C LYS A 101 6.26 -15.64 6.77
N LEU A 102 5.69 -15.68 5.59
CA LEU A 102 4.25 -15.72 5.38
C LEU A 102 3.75 -17.16 5.21
N SER A 103 2.52 -17.40 5.63
CA SER A 103 1.84 -18.64 5.24
C SER A 103 1.21 -18.49 3.85
N PRO A 104 1.05 -19.56 3.07
CA PRO A 104 0.33 -19.50 1.80
C PRO A 104 -1.11 -18.96 1.93
N ILE A 105 -1.75 -19.16 3.08
CA ILE A 105 -3.09 -18.63 3.37
C ILE A 105 -3.05 -17.10 3.51
N ASP A 106 -2.03 -16.55 4.16
CA ASP A 106 -1.89 -15.10 4.28
C ASP A 106 -1.70 -14.46 2.90
N VAL A 107 -0.82 -15.05 2.08
CA VAL A 107 -0.60 -14.60 0.68
C VAL A 107 -1.90 -14.62 -0.12
N GLN A 108 -2.67 -15.72 -0.05
CA GLN A 108 -3.96 -15.82 -0.72
C GLN A 108 -4.95 -14.78 -0.21
N THR A 109 -5.05 -14.61 1.11
CA THR A 109 -5.97 -13.64 1.73
C THR A 109 -5.67 -12.23 1.28
N ILE A 110 -4.40 -11.83 1.29
CA ILE A 110 -3.96 -10.51 0.82
C ILE A 110 -4.37 -10.32 -0.65
N LEU A 111 -3.98 -11.24 -1.53
CA LEU A 111 -4.19 -11.07 -2.97
C LEU A 111 -5.65 -11.19 -3.39
N VAL A 112 -6.45 -12.02 -2.72
CA VAL A 112 -7.91 -12.09 -2.93
C VAL A 112 -8.56 -10.75 -2.59
N ASN A 113 -8.19 -10.12 -1.47
CA ASN A 113 -8.75 -8.82 -1.09
C ASN A 113 -8.28 -7.70 -2.03
N VAL A 114 -7.00 -7.68 -2.43
CA VAL A 114 -6.49 -6.75 -3.44
C VAL A 114 -7.26 -6.91 -4.76
N ALA A 115 -7.42 -8.15 -5.26
CA ALA A 115 -8.17 -8.43 -6.49
C ALA A 115 -9.62 -7.94 -6.41
N LYS A 116 -10.31 -8.15 -5.27
CA LYS A 116 -11.68 -7.65 -5.06
C LYS A 116 -11.78 -6.12 -5.14
N ILE A 117 -10.79 -5.40 -4.62
CA ILE A 117 -10.76 -3.94 -4.71
C ILE A 117 -10.55 -3.53 -6.16
N ILE A 118 -9.57 -4.12 -6.86
CA ILE A 118 -9.28 -3.82 -8.28
C ILE A 118 -10.49 -4.14 -9.17
N GLU A 119 -11.20 -5.27 -8.95
CA GLU A 119 -12.44 -5.56 -9.69
C GLU A 119 -13.46 -4.41 -9.56
N LYS A 120 -13.66 -3.90 -8.34
CA LYS A 120 -14.61 -2.82 -8.10
C LYS A 120 -14.19 -1.50 -8.75
N THR A 121 -12.88 -1.19 -8.76
CA THR A 121 -12.38 0.04 -9.41
C THR A 121 -12.44 -0.08 -10.93
N HIS A 122 -12.17 -1.27 -11.49
CA HIS A 122 -12.33 -1.55 -12.91
C HIS A 122 -13.78 -1.38 -13.38
N LEU A 123 -14.77 -1.79 -12.57
CA LEU A 123 -16.19 -1.56 -12.87
C LEU A 123 -16.56 -0.07 -12.91
N GLN A 124 -15.79 0.79 -12.27
CA GLN A 124 -15.91 2.25 -12.32
C GLN A 124 -15.03 2.89 -13.41
N GLY A 125 -14.40 2.06 -14.25
CA GLY A 125 -13.52 2.52 -15.33
C GLY A 125 -12.16 3.05 -14.86
N VAL A 126 -11.75 2.75 -13.62
CA VAL A 126 -10.49 3.25 -13.04
C VAL A 126 -9.52 2.09 -12.82
N PRO A 127 -8.51 1.90 -13.67
CA PRO A 127 -7.42 0.95 -13.42
C PRO A 127 -6.45 1.53 -12.39
N HIS A 128 -5.70 0.66 -11.73
CA HIS A 128 -4.68 1.09 -10.80
C HIS A 128 -3.43 1.62 -11.52
N LEU A 129 -2.95 0.89 -12.52
CA LEU A 129 -1.78 1.17 -13.38
C LEU A 129 -0.42 1.30 -12.67
N SER A 130 -0.40 1.21 -11.35
CA SER A 130 0.80 1.35 -10.52
C SER A 130 0.78 0.39 -9.32
N LEU A 131 0.09 -0.76 -9.48
CA LEU A 131 -0.08 -1.74 -8.42
C LEU A 131 1.25 -2.40 -8.06
N THR A 132 1.77 -2.04 -6.89
CA THR A 132 3.01 -2.57 -6.30
C THR A 132 2.81 -2.83 -4.81
N ALA A 133 3.73 -3.56 -4.19
CA ALA A 133 3.68 -3.81 -2.75
C ALA A 133 3.75 -2.52 -1.90
N SER A 134 4.31 -1.43 -2.42
CA SER A 134 4.36 -0.12 -1.73
C SER A 134 2.99 0.57 -1.67
N ASN A 135 2.11 0.26 -2.63
CA ASN A 135 0.79 0.88 -2.78
C ASN A 135 -0.33 0.01 -2.19
N ILE A 136 0.03 -1.06 -1.48
CA ILE A 136 -0.88 -1.93 -0.73
C ILE A 136 -0.60 -1.72 0.75
N LEU A 137 -1.59 -1.24 1.48
CA LEU A 137 -1.49 -0.98 2.91
C LEU A 137 -2.33 -2.02 3.67
N ILE A 138 -1.75 -2.61 4.71
CA ILE A 138 -2.43 -3.56 5.60
C ILE A 138 -2.64 -2.87 6.93
N ALA A 139 -3.90 -2.55 7.23
CA ALA A 139 -4.28 -1.93 8.49
C ALA A 139 -4.09 -2.90 9.69
N ASN A 140 -3.96 -2.34 10.89
CA ASN A 140 -3.87 -3.10 12.14
C ASN A 140 -5.09 -4.00 12.37
N THR A 141 -6.23 -3.68 11.77
CA THR A 141 -7.46 -4.48 11.76
C THR A 141 -7.40 -5.68 10.81
N GLY A 142 -6.41 -5.73 9.91
CA GLY A 142 -6.27 -6.71 8.83
C GLY A 142 -6.98 -6.31 7.53
N GLU A 143 -7.60 -5.14 7.50
CA GLU A 143 -8.19 -4.58 6.27
C GLU A 143 -7.08 -4.16 5.31
N ILE A 144 -7.39 -4.23 4.00
CA ILE A 144 -6.46 -3.85 2.95
C ILE A 144 -6.96 -2.58 2.28
N TYR A 145 -6.02 -1.65 2.09
CA TYR A 145 -6.24 -0.42 1.35
C TYR A 145 -5.25 -0.30 0.20
N LEU A 146 -5.73 0.21 -0.93
CA LEU A 146 -4.91 0.55 -2.08
C LEU A 146 -4.79 2.07 -2.20
N THR A 147 -3.61 2.52 -2.57
CA THR A 147 -3.28 3.93 -2.78
C THR A 147 -2.60 4.12 -4.13
N ASP A 148 -2.42 5.38 -4.58
CA ASP A 148 -1.68 5.74 -5.79
C ASP A 148 -2.29 5.21 -7.11
N PHE A 149 -3.62 5.23 -7.24
CA PHE A 149 -4.29 5.01 -8.53
C PHE A 149 -3.95 6.14 -9.51
N ARG A 150 -3.26 5.81 -10.60
CA ARG A 150 -2.91 6.81 -11.62
C ARG A 150 -4.10 7.25 -12.46
N GLY A 151 -5.13 6.42 -12.58
CA GLY A 151 -6.29 6.71 -13.41
C GLY A 151 -5.97 6.67 -14.90
N GLN A 152 -6.94 7.06 -15.76
CA GLN A 152 -6.63 7.40 -17.14
C GLN A 152 -5.98 8.79 -17.17
N VAL A 153 -4.79 8.87 -17.74
CA VAL A 153 -4.21 10.15 -18.15
C VAL A 153 -5.06 10.68 -19.32
N ASP A 154 -5.52 11.92 -19.24
CA ASP A 154 -6.23 12.55 -20.34
C ASP A 154 -5.38 12.42 -21.62
N GLY A 155 -5.91 11.70 -22.64
CA GLY A 155 -5.20 11.37 -23.86
C GLY A 155 -4.44 10.02 -23.84
N GLY A 156 -4.44 9.30 -22.72
CA GLY A 156 -3.92 7.93 -22.62
C GLY A 156 -4.77 6.94 -23.42
N GLY A 157 -4.12 5.92 -23.97
CA GLY A 157 -4.73 4.85 -24.76
C GLY A 157 -5.88 4.14 -24.02
N PRO A 158 -6.50 3.16 -24.67
CA PRO A 158 -7.64 2.45 -24.11
C PRO A 158 -7.28 1.82 -22.76
N PHE A 159 -8.24 1.83 -21.84
CA PHE A 159 -8.16 1.14 -20.55
C PHE A 159 -7.65 -0.30 -20.74
N ASP A 160 -6.47 -0.61 -20.21
CA ASP A 160 -5.88 -1.96 -20.24
C ASP A 160 -5.91 -2.62 -18.86
N PRO A 161 -6.92 -3.46 -18.58
CA PRO A 161 -7.02 -4.18 -17.31
C PRO A 161 -5.91 -5.24 -17.15
N GLN A 162 -5.19 -5.59 -18.21
CA GLN A 162 -4.13 -6.59 -18.18
C GLN A 162 -2.89 -6.09 -17.43
N SER A 163 -2.68 -4.79 -17.36
CA SER A 163 -1.58 -4.22 -16.57
C SER A 163 -1.70 -4.57 -15.09
N ASP A 164 -2.89 -4.39 -14.50
CA ASP A 164 -3.12 -4.71 -13.10
C ASP A 164 -3.10 -6.23 -12.85
N LEU A 165 -3.57 -7.03 -13.81
CA LEU A 165 -3.48 -8.50 -13.72
C LEU A 165 -2.02 -8.97 -13.69
N LYS A 166 -1.16 -8.43 -14.55
CA LYS A 166 0.29 -8.74 -14.54
C LYS A 166 0.93 -8.34 -13.22
N SER A 167 0.51 -7.19 -12.66
CA SER A 167 1.00 -6.73 -11.37
C SER A 167 0.59 -7.69 -10.23
N LEU A 168 -0.66 -8.17 -10.22
CA LEU A 168 -1.12 -9.18 -9.25
C LEU A 168 -0.35 -10.50 -9.37
N GLN A 169 -0.07 -10.96 -10.58
CA GLN A 169 0.75 -12.17 -10.79
C GLN A 169 2.19 -11.98 -10.28
N SER A 170 2.78 -10.82 -10.55
CA SER A 170 4.12 -10.49 -10.04
C SER A 170 4.16 -10.42 -8.50
N LEU A 171 3.14 -9.83 -7.88
CA LEU A 171 2.99 -9.81 -6.42
C LEU A 171 2.83 -11.22 -5.85
N LEU A 172 2.07 -12.09 -6.49
CA LEU A 172 1.95 -13.50 -6.08
C LEU A 172 3.31 -14.18 -6.07
N GLN A 173 4.10 -14.03 -7.15
CA GLN A 173 5.45 -14.58 -7.22
C GLN A 173 6.36 -14.05 -6.12
N GLU A 174 6.30 -12.74 -5.84
CA GLU A 174 7.12 -12.10 -4.83
C GLU A 174 6.78 -12.58 -3.42
N LEU A 175 5.49 -12.63 -3.09
CA LEU A 175 5.01 -13.06 -1.76
C LEU A 175 5.25 -14.56 -1.50
N LEU A 176 5.15 -15.40 -2.52
CA LEU A 176 5.43 -16.85 -2.37
C LEU A 176 6.90 -17.15 -2.06
N LYS A 177 7.83 -16.25 -2.38
CA LYS A 177 9.24 -16.39 -1.95
C LYS A 177 9.43 -16.30 -0.44
N LEU A 178 8.49 -15.65 0.27
CA LEU A 178 8.48 -15.57 1.73
C LEU A 178 7.87 -16.82 2.39
N CYS A 179 7.20 -17.68 1.62
CA CYS A 179 6.61 -18.91 2.13
C CYS A 179 7.64 -20.05 2.12
N PRO A 180 7.66 -20.93 3.14
CA PRO A 180 8.41 -22.18 3.06
C PRO A 180 7.94 -22.99 1.84
N ARG A 181 8.86 -23.37 0.94
CA ARG A 181 8.51 -24.00 -0.36
C ARG A 181 7.59 -25.23 -0.19
N LEU A 182 7.85 -26.05 0.81
CA LEU A 182 7.05 -27.26 1.10
C LEU A 182 5.64 -26.95 1.61
N SER A 183 5.36 -25.73 2.04
CA SER A 183 4.04 -25.29 2.51
C SER A 183 3.16 -24.73 1.38
N VAL A 184 3.75 -24.42 0.22
CA VAL A 184 3.03 -23.85 -0.91
C VAL A 184 2.37 -24.97 -1.71
N PRO A 185 1.02 -24.97 -1.83
CA PRO A 185 0.31 -25.95 -2.67
C PRO A 185 0.75 -25.87 -4.14
N ASP A 186 0.90 -27.01 -4.80
CA ASP A 186 1.33 -27.06 -6.20
C ASP A 186 0.49 -26.20 -7.15
N PRO A 187 -0.86 -26.17 -7.06
CA PRO A 187 -1.64 -25.31 -7.94
C PRO A 187 -1.39 -23.81 -7.71
N LEU A 188 -1.11 -23.38 -6.47
CA LEU A 188 -0.75 -21.99 -6.18
C LEU A 188 0.64 -21.65 -6.75
N TRP A 189 1.57 -22.60 -6.64
CA TRP A 189 2.89 -22.47 -7.24
C TRP A 189 2.83 -22.41 -8.78
N GLN A 190 1.97 -23.24 -9.40
CA GLN A 190 1.75 -23.22 -10.84
C GLN A 190 1.13 -21.91 -11.31
N LEU A 191 0.14 -21.38 -10.59
CA LEU A 191 -0.48 -20.08 -10.89
C LEU A 191 0.56 -18.95 -10.91
N ALA A 192 1.54 -19.00 -10.01
CA ALA A 192 2.60 -18.00 -9.93
C ALA A 192 3.68 -18.16 -11.01
N ASN A 193 4.07 -19.41 -11.35
CA ASN A 193 5.31 -19.67 -12.08
C ASN A 193 5.10 -20.32 -13.46
N ASN A 194 3.88 -20.73 -13.80
CA ASN A 194 3.61 -21.38 -15.09
C ASN A 194 2.47 -20.67 -15.84
N PRO A 195 2.78 -19.58 -16.57
CA PRO A 195 1.76 -18.76 -17.25
C PRO A 195 1.07 -19.51 -18.41
N THR A 196 1.62 -20.62 -18.90
CA THR A 196 1.04 -21.36 -20.04
C THR A 196 -0.07 -22.32 -19.63
N LEU A 197 -0.06 -22.84 -18.41
CA LEU A 197 -1.01 -23.85 -17.93
C LEU A 197 -2.21 -23.24 -17.16
N SER A 198 -2.05 -22.04 -16.59
CA SER A 198 -3.07 -21.43 -15.70
C SER A 198 -3.05 -19.91 -15.80
N SER A 199 -2.89 -19.36 -17.01
CA SER A 199 -2.88 -17.90 -17.16
C SER A 199 -4.30 -17.34 -17.06
N PRO A 200 -4.66 -16.68 -15.96
CA PRO A 200 -5.95 -16.03 -15.86
C PRO A 200 -6.05 -14.92 -16.91
N LYS A 201 -7.22 -14.80 -17.52
CA LYS A 201 -7.51 -13.79 -18.55
C LYS A 201 -8.09 -12.50 -17.96
N SER A 202 -8.48 -12.54 -16.69
CA SER A 202 -9.06 -11.41 -15.98
C SER A 202 -8.73 -11.44 -14.48
N ILE A 203 -8.92 -10.30 -13.81
CA ILE A 203 -8.79 -10.19 -12.35
C ILE A 203 -9.74 -11.15 -11.63
N LEU A 204 -10.99 -11.25 -12.12
CA LEU A 204 -12.00 -12.17 -11.59
C LEU A 204 -11.51 -13.64 -11.66
N GLU A 205 -10.99 -14.06 -12.81
CA GLU A 205 -10.47 -15.42 -12.97
C GLU A 205 -9.27 -15.68 -12.05
N PHE A 206 -8.34 -14.74 -11.96
CA PHE A 206 -7.22 -14.80 -11.02
C PHE A 206 -7.71 -14.98 -9.58
N ARG A 207 -8.68 -14.18 -9.14
CA ARG A 207 -9.25 -14.29 -7.80
C ARG A 207 -9.93 -15.64 -7.57
N ILE A 208 -10.73 -16.13 -8.52
CA ILE A 208 -11.41 -17.43 -8.42
C ILE A 208 -10.37 -18.56 -8.29
N LEU A 209 -9.29 -18.51 -9.06
CA LEU A 209 -8.21 -19.49 -8.97
C LEU A 209 -7.53 -19.46 -7.59
N LEU A 210 -7.30 -18.28 -7.01
CA LEU A 210 -6.81 -18.15 -5.64
C LEU A 210 -7.80 -18.72 -4.61
N GLU A 211 -9.08 -18.40 -4.71
CA GLU A 211 -10.11 -18.84 -3.74
C GLU A 211 -10.32 -20.36 -3.76
N LYS A 212 -10.24 -21.00 -4.93
CA LYS A 212 -10.34 -22.46 -5.06
C LYS A 212 -9.28 -23.21 -4.27
N GLN A 213 -8.10 -22.63 -4.10
CA GLN A 213 -7.02 -23.24 -3.33
C GLN A 213 -7.32 -23.26 -1.81
N ASN A 214 -8.12 -22.30 -1.31
CA ASN A 214 -8.54 -22.26 0.09
C ASN A 214 -9.43 -23.45 0.51
N SER A 215 -10.23 -23.98 -0.40
CA SER A 215 -11.12 -25.11 -0.11
C SER A 215 -10.36 -26.44 0.11
N SER A 216 -9.13 -26.54 -0.37
CA SER A 216 -8.26 -27.73 -0.22
C SER A 216 -7.45 -27.71 1.09
N ILE A 217 -7.32 -26.55 1.71
CA ILE A 217 -6.62 -26.39 2.99
C ILE A 217 -7.67 -26.35 4.10
N LYS A 218 -8.18 -27.54 4.48
CA LYS A 218 -9.06 -27.66 5.66
C LYS A 218 -8.41 -26.96 6.85
N SER A 219 -9.01 -25.85 7.25
CA SER A 219 -9.03 -25.20 8.55
C SER A 219 -8.13 -25.84 9.62
N LYS A 220 -6.87 -25.47 9.66
CA LYS A 220 -6.17 -25.31 10.92
C LYS A 220 -6.37 -23.86 11.32
N LYS A 221 -7.10 -23.67 12.44
CA LYS A 221 -7.39 -22.43 13.15
C LYS A 221 -6.51 -21.25 12.70
N THR A 222 -7.11 -20.28 12.05
CA THR A 222 -6.50 -18.98 11.73
C THR A 222 -5.90 -18.40 13.01
N ARG A 223 -4.61 -18.56 13.18
CA ARG A 223 -3.87 -17.84 14.20
C ARG A 223 -3.87 -16.40 13.74
N LYS A 224 -4.48 -15.50 14.52
CA LYS A 224 -4.40 -14.06 14.38
C LYS A 224 -2.93 -13.64 14.52
N TYR A 225 -2.17 -13.62 13.43
CA TYR A 225 -0.76 -13.22 13.46
C TYR A 225 -0.54 -11.74 13.11
N LEU A 226 -1.56 -11.08 12.54
CA LEU A 226 -1.44 -9.67 12.18
C LEU A 226 -1.23 -8.71 13.38
N PRO A 227 -1.80 -8.90 14.58
CA PRO A 227 -1.56 -7.94 15.68
C PRO A 227 -0.22 -8.12 16.40
N PHE A 228 0.54 -9.20 16.16
CA PHE A 228 1.81 -9.44 16.87
C PHE A 228 3.05 -8.80 16.22
N LEU A 229 2.97 -8.41 14.95
CA LEU A 229 4.04 -7.72 14.24
C LEU A 229 4.38 -6.34 14.81
N PHE A 230 3.44 -5.71 15.50
CA PHE A 230 3.58 -4.35 16.03
C PHE A 230 4.18 -4.25 17.43
N CYS A 231 4.19 -5.33 18.22
CA CYS A 231 4.74 -5.27 19.58
C CYS A 231 6.27 -5.17 19.62
N SER A 232 6.97 -5.69 18.62
CA SER A 232 8.44 -5.68 18.59
C SER A 232 9.04 -4.34 18.16
N LEU A 233 8.32 -3.54 17.34
CA LEU A 233 8.81 -2.22 16.92
C LEU A 233 8.63 -1.15 18.01
N LEU A 234 7.54 -1.22 18.78
CA LEU A 234 7.33 -0.32 19.93
C LEU A 234 8.32 -0.57 21.07
N ILE A 235 8.73 -1.82 21.29
CA ILE A 235 9.76 -2.15 22.30
C ILE A 235 11.13 -1.62 21.86
N GLY A 236 11.46 -1.62 20.58
CA GLY A 236 12.70 -1.07 20.03
C GLY A 236 12.82 0.45 20.24
N ILE A 237 11.75 1.19 20.07
CA ILE A 237 11.73 2.66 20.22
C ILE A 237 11.81 3.06 21.70
N VAL A 238 11.14 2.33 22.60
CA VAL A 238 11.22 2.58 24.05
C VAL A 238 12.60 2.19 24.61
N ALA A 239 13.22 1.14 24.09
CA ALA A 239 14.59 0.75 24.52
C ALA A 239 15.66 1.74 24.06
N LEU A 240 15.52 2.35 22.86
CA LEU A 240 16.47 3.38 22.39
C LEU A 240 16.35 4.67 23.19
N SER A 241 15.14 5.08 23.57
CA SER A 241 14.93 6.29 24.40
C SER A 241 15.42 6.12 25.83
N ALA A 242 15.33 4.92 26.41
CA ALA A 242 15.86 4.61 27.73
C ALA A 242 17.40 4.55 27.74
N TRP A 243 18.02 4.11 26.64
CA TRP A 243 19.47 4.03 26.54
C TRP A 243 20.13 5.41 26.43
N VAL A 244 19.48 6.35 25.72
CA VAL A 244 19.94 7.75 25.58
C VAL A 244 19.87 8.49 26.91
N LEU A 245 18.94 8.16 27.80
CA LEU A 245 18.83 8.78 29.14
C LEU A 245 19.84 8.21 30.16
N ILE A 246 20.39 7.02 29.94
CA ILE A 246 21.34 6.38 30.87
C ILE A 246 22.78 6.69 30.48
N VAL A 247 23.08 6.98 29.21
CA VAL A 247 24.47 7.23 28.73
C VAL A 247 24.77 8.72 28.58
N GLY A 248 23.79 9.60 28.70
CA GLY A 248 23.91 11.08 28.57
C GLY A 248 23.90 11.85 29.88
N GLY A 249 24.08 11.20 31.03
CA GLY A 249 24.18 11.83 32.34
C GLY A 249 25.60 11.79 32.91
#